data_fda1cbfed3947ecc18607b4b2a41463d
#
_entry.id   fda1cbfed3947ecc18607b4b2a41463d
#
_cell.length_a   1.000
_cell.length_b   1.000
_cell.length_c   1.000
_cell.angle_alpha   90.00
_cell.angle_beta   90.00
_cell.angle_gamma   90.00
#
_symmetry.space_group_name_H-M   'P 1'
#
loop_
_entity.id
_entity.type
_entity.pdbx_description
1 polymer ?
#
loop_
_entity_poly.entity_id
_entity_poly.type
_entity_poly.pdbx_seq_one_letter_code
_entity_poly.pdbx_strand_id
1 'polypeptide(L)'
;MNPATRAALLRSLAPLALMGLIFYLSAQPSSGVHPWWEIIGRKLGHVTGYLLLTLLWAWALNGVARRPVLVAVAISFAYACSDEYHQTFVRGRTGTPVDVGVDAIGMAIAAWLMHRRPQAAKTEQFKDAGRSPTRAY
;
A
#
# COMPACT_ATOMS: atom_id res chain seq x y z
N MET A 1 -7.79 1.88 25.44
CA MET A 1 -7.16 1.70 24.11
C MET A 1 -5.84 2.43 24.09
N ASN A 2 -4.73 1.75 23.73
CA ASN A 2 -3.39 2.32 23.66
C ASN A 2 -3.34 3.47 22.61
N PRO A 3 -2.60 4.58 22.87
CA PRO A 3 -2.44 5.69 21.91
C PRO A 3 -1.98 5.24 20.52
N ALA A 4 -1.07 4.27 20.44
CA ALA A 4 -0.60 3.72 19.16
C ALA A 4 -1.73 3.04 18.37
N THR A 5 -2.59 2.28 19.03
CA THR A 5 -3.75 1.63 18.40
C THR A 5 -4.76 2.66 17.91
N ARG A 6 -5.02 3.72 18.68
CA ARG A 6 -5.91 4.82 18.27
C ARG A 6 -5.36 5.53 17.02
N ALA A 7 -4.08 5.82 17.00
CA ALA A 7 -3.43 6.43 15.83
C ALA A 7 -3.50 5.52 14.60
N ALA A 8 -3.28 4.21 14.76
CA ALA A 8 -3.39 3.24 13.67
C ALA A 8 -4.81 3.19 13.09
N LEU A 9 -5.85 3.18 13.93
CA LEU A 9 -7.23 3.20 13.49
C LEU A 9 -7.56 4.46 12.67
N LEU A 10 -7.13 5.63 13.11
CA LEU A 10 -7.35 6.87 12.36
C LEU A 10 -6.59 6.86 11.02
N ARG A 11 -5.36 6.36 11.01
CA ARG A 11 -4.56 6.24 9.78
C ARG A 11 -5.13 5.21 8.80
N SER A 12 -5.84 4.19 9.28
CA SER A 12 -6.47 3.17 8.44
C SER A 12 -7.61 3.73 7.58
N LEU A 13 -8.15 4.90 7.91
CA LEU A 13 -9.18 5.55 7.07
C LEU A 13 -8.66 5.87 5.66
N ALA A 14 -7.38 6.23 5.52
CA ALA A 14 -6.80 6.56 4.21
C ALA A 14 -6.70 5.33 3.28
N PRO A 15 -6.11 4.18 3.67
CA PRO A 15 -6.12 3.01 2.81
C PRO A 15 -7.52 2.44 2.57
N LEU A 16 -8.44 2.52 3.55
CA LEU A 16 -9.83 2.09 3.36
C LEU A 16 -10.56 2.98 2.34
N ALA A 17 -10.36 4.29 2.36
CA ALA A 17 -10.91 5.20 1.36
C ALA A 17 -10.35 4.88 -0.04
N LEU A 18 -9.05 4.59 -0.14
CA LEU A 18 -8.43 4.19 -1.41
C LEU A 18 -8.97 2.84 -1.91
N MET A 19 -9.19 1.85 -1.02
CA MET A 19 -9.85 0.59 -1.38
C MET A 19 -11.26 0.85 -1.94
N GLY A 20 -12.04 1.71 -1.30
CA GLY A 20 -13.37 2.11 -1.80
C GLY A 20 -13.29 2.77 -3.18
N LEU A 21 -12.29 3.62 -3.43
CA LEU A 21 -12.07 4.24 -4.73
C LEU A 21 -11.68 3.21 -5.80
N ILE A 22 -10.75 2.30 -5.50
CA ILE A 22 -10.35 1.22 -6.42
C ILE A 22 -11.58 0.37 -6.77
N PHE A 23 -12.35 -0.04 -5.76
CA PHE A 23 -13.58 -0.81 -5.97
C PHE A 23 -14.58 -0.08 -6.87
N TYR A 24 -14.81 1.21 -6.60
CA TYR A 24 -15.72 2.02 -7.42
C TYR A 24 -15.26 2.09 -8.88
N LEU A 25 -13.96 2.28 -9.12
CA LEU A 25 -13.40 2.37 -10.48
C LEU A 25 -13.41 1.01 -11.18
N SER A 26 -13.13 -0.08 -10.47
CA SER A 26 -13.18 -1.45 -11.02
C SER A 26 -14.60 -1.94 -11.27
N ALA A 27 -15.58 -1.43 -10.54
CA ALA A 27 -17.00 -1.75 -10.76
C ALA A 27 -17.62 -1.06 -11.99
N GLN A 28 -16.91 -0.11 -12.63
CA GLN A 28 -17.46 0.58 -13.81
C GLN A 28 -17.50 -0.37 -15.02
N PRO A 29 -18.68 -0.49 -15.69
CA PRO A 29 -18.80 -1.28 -16.91
C PRO A 29 -17.87 -0.77 -18.01
N SER A 30 -17.45 -1.67 -18.86
CA SER A 30 -16.58 -1.39 -19.99
C SER A 30 -17.25 -1.79 -21.31
N SER A 31 -16.93 -1.08 -22.39
CA SER A 31 -17.43 -1.42 -23.74
C SER A 31 -16.84 -2.73 -24.28
N GLY A 32 -15.80 -3.28 -23.62
CA GLY A 32 -15.09 -4.47 -24.08
C GLY A 32 -14.13 -4.24 -25.25
N VAL A 33 -14.25 -3.13 -25.95
CA VAL A 33 -13.33 -2.72 -27.03
C VAL A 33 -12.52 -1.52 -26.52
N HIS A 34 -11.22 -1.75 -26.29
CA HIS A 34 -10.36 -0.72 -25.73
C HIS A 34 -9.20 -0.42 -26.67
N PRO A 35 -8.99 0.86 -27.00
CA PRO A 35 -7.75 1.28 -27.63
C PRO A 35 -6.56 0.97 -26.71
N TRP A 36 -5.38 0.72 -27.29
CA TRP A 36 -4.19 0.30 -26.55
C TRP A 36 -3.79 1.25 -25.41
N TRP A 37 -3.99 2.57 -25.56
CA TRP A 37 -3.68 3.57 -24.53
C TRP A 37 -4.58 3.45 -23.30
N GLU A 38 -5.83 3.04 -23.48
CA GLU A 38 -6.77 2.80 -22.37
C GLU A 38 -6.37 1.56 -21.57
N ILE A 39 -5.92 0.52 -22.25
CA ILE A 39 -5.37 -0.69 -21.60
C ILE A 39 -4.14 -0.33 -20.78
N ILE A 40 -3.21 0.44 -21.34
CA ILE A 40 -2.00 0.88 -20.63
C ILE A 40 -2.38 1.78 -19.46
N GLY A 41 -3.29 2.75 -19.66
CA GLY A 41 -3.74 3.66 -18.61
C GLY A 41 -4.34 2.90 -17.41
N ARG A 42 -5.16 1.90 -17.68
CA ARG A 42 -5.73 1.05 -16.61
C ARG A 42 -4.65 0.26 -15.87
N LYS A 43 -3.74 -0.39 -16.58
CA LYS A 43 -2.63 -1.13 -15.95
C LYS A 43 -1.72 -0.23 -15.11
N LEU A 44 -1.40 0.96 -15.59
CA LEU A 44 -0.66 1.96 -14.81
C LEU A 44 -1.46 2.43 -13.58
N GLY A 45 -2.77 2.61 -13.73
CA GLY A 45 -3.68 2.91 -12.61
C GLY A 45 -3.66 1.83 -11.53
N HIS A 46 -3.70 0.56 -11.91
CA HIS A 46 -3.60 -0.58 -11.00
C HIS A 46 -2.24 -0.59 -10.30
N VAL A 47 -1.13 -0.56 -11.02
CA VAL A 47 0.22 -0.52 -10.42
C VAL A 47 0.34 0.64 -9.41
N THR A 48 -0.09 1.85 -9.79
CA THR A 48 -0.03 3.02 -8.93
C THR A 48 -0.98 2.90 -7.73
N GLY A 49 -2.19 2.42 -7.95
CA GLY A 49 -3.19 2.23 -6.91
C GLY A 49 -2.71 1.25 -5.83
N TYR A 50 -2.20 0.10 -6.24
CA TYR A 50 -1.71 -0.92 -5.29
C TYR A 50 -0.35 -0.56 -4.66
N LEU A 51 0.48 0.23 -5.35
CA LEU A 51 1.67 0.84 -4.75
C LEU A 51 1.25 1.76 -3.59
N LEU A 52 0.35 2.71 -3.85
CA LEU A 52 -0.14 3.65 -2.83
C LEU A 52 -0.87 2.93 -1.70
N LEU A 53 -1.71 1.93 -2.01
CA LEU A 53 -2.44 1.15 -1.03
C LEU A 53 -1.48 0.45 -0.04
N THR A 54 -0.42 -0.18 -0.58
CA THR A 54 0.60 -0.86 0.23
C THR A 54 1.37 0.14 1.11
N LEU A 55 1.75 1.31 0.58
CA LEU A 55 2.41 2.36 1.36
C LEU A 55 1.51 2.88 2.49
N LEU A 56 0.24 3.13 2.21
CA LEU A 56 -0.73 3.62 3.20
C LEU A 56 -1.00 2.60 4.30
N TRP A 57 -1.16 1.32 3.96
CA TRP A 57 -1.31 0.26 4.96
C TRP A 57 -0.07 0.11 5.82
N ALA A 58 1.13 0.11 5.22
CA ALA A 58 2.36 0.04 5.98
C ALA A 58 2.55 1.24 6.92
N TRP A 59 2.16 2.45 6.48
CA TRP A 59 2.14 3.64 7.33
C TRP A 59 1.12 3.55 8.46
N ALA A 60 -0.10 3.07 8.19
CA ALA A 60 -1.15 2.91 9.19
C ALA A 60 -0.75 1.90 10.27
N LEU A 61 -0.12 0.79 9.88
CA LEU A 61 0.28 -0.30 10.76
C LEU A 61 1.61 -0.05 11.49
N ASN A 62 2.31 1.04 11.16
CA ASN A 62 3.57 1.38 11.82
C ASN A 62 3.35 1.68 13.31
N GLY A 63 4.12 1.00 14.16
CA GLY A 63 4.02 1.09 15.64
C GLY A 63 3.03 0.12 16.28
N VAL A 64 2.21 -0.61 15.51
CA VAL A 64 1.29 -1.65 16.03
C VAL A 64 1.59 -3.04 15.49
N ALA A 65 2.05 -3.18 14.26
CA ALA A 65 2.46 -4.46 13.68
C ALA A 65 3.98 -4.67 13.81
N ARG A 66 4.39 -5.92 14.08
CA ARG A 66 5.83 -6.28 14.14
C ARG A 66 6.52 -6.18 12.78
N ARG A 67 5.78 -6.44 11.69
CA ARG A 67 6.25 -6.39 10.31
C ARG A 67 5.25 -5.65 9.44
N PRO A 68 5.13 -4.31 9.60
CA PRO A 68 4.06 -3.54 8.98
C PRO A 68 4.06 -3.64 7.45
N VAL A 69 5.22 -3.68 6.80
CA VAL A 69 5.33 -3.81 5.34
C VAL A 69 4.81 -5.17 4.86
N LEU A 70 5.18 -6.27 5.55
CA LEU A 70 4.71 -7.60 5.18
C LEU A 70 3.20 -7.73 5.32
N VAL A 71 2.64 -7.20 6.41
CA VAL A 71 1.19 -7.20 6.64
C VAL A 71 0.48 -6.33 5.61
N ALA A 72 1.03 -5.17 5.27
CA ALA A 72 0.49 -4.30 4.22
C ALA A 72 0.46 -4.98 2.85
N VAL A 73 1.55 -5.67 2.47
CA VAL A 73 1.60 -6.44 1.21
C VAL A 73 0.55 -7.56 1.23
N ALA A 74 0.42 -8.29 2.35
CA ALA A 74 -0.58 -9.36 2.46
C ALA A 74 -2.02 -8.84 2.32
N ILE A 75 -2.35 -7.71 2.96
CA ILE A 75 -3.67 -7.07 2.85
C ILE A 75 -3.92 -6.60 1.42
N SER A 76 -2.95 -5.91 0.81
CA SER A 76 -3.09 -5.39 -0.56
C SER A 76 -3.23 -6.54 -1.57
N PHE A 77 -2.50 -7.63 -1.40
CA PHE A 77 -2.60 -8.81 -2.25
C PHE A 77 -3.95 -9.52 -2.14
N ALA A 78 -4.43 -9.73 -0.91
CA ALA A 78 -5.75 -10.31 -0.69
C ALA A 78 -6.85 -9.43 -1.31
N TYR A 79 -6.69 -8.11 -1.21
CA TYR A 79 -7.62 -7.17 -1.82
C TYR A 79 -7.56 -7.21 -3.35
N ALA A 80 -6.36 -7.29 -3.97
CA ALA A 80 -6.20 -7.45 -5.42
C ALA A 80 -6.91 -8.71 -5.93
N CYS A 81 -6.74 -9.84 -5.25
CA CYS A 81 -7.46 -11.06 -5.60
C CYS A 81 -8.99 -10.89 -5.52
N SER A 82 -9.48 -10.18 -4.49
CA SER A 82 -10.90 -9.88 -4.32
C SER A 82 -11.43 -8.94 -5.42
N ASP A 83 -10.66 -7.92 -5.79
CA ASP A 83 -11.01 -6.95 -6.82
C ASP A 83 -11.08 -7.63 -8.20
N GLU A 84 -10.08 -8.44 -8.55
CA GLU A 84 -10.09 -9.21 -9.82
C GLU A 84 -11.22 -10.22 -9.87
N TYR A 85 -11.52 -10.91 -8.77
CA TYR A 85 -12.69 -11.77 -8.68
C TYR A 85 -13.99 -10.98 -8.89
N HIS A 86 -14.13 -9.80 -8.27
CA HIS A 86 -15.29 -8.93 -8.47
C HIS A 86 -15.43 -8.49 -9.94
N GLN A 87 -14.33 -8.17 -10.62
CA GLN A 87 -14.35 -7.75 -12.02
C GLN A 87 -14.91 -8.84 -12.97
N THR A 88 -14.84 -10.11 -12.61
CA THR A 88 -15.47 -11.19 -13.41
C THR A 88 -17.00 -11.05 -13.53
N PHE A 89 -17.64 -10.32 -12.60
CA PHE A 89 -19.09 -10.06 -12.62
C PHE A 89 -19.45 -8.71 -13.25
N VAL A 90 -18.47 -7.90 -13.65
CA VAL A 90 -18.70 -6.58 -14.22
C VAL A 90 -18.76 -6.67 -15.75
N ARG A 91 -19.84 -6.14 -16.36
CA ARG A 91 -20.02 -6.15 -17.82
C ARG A 91 -18.82 -5.58 -18.56
N GLY A 92 -18.29 -6.33 -19.51
CA GLY A 92 -17.18 -5.91 -20.39
C GLY A 92 -15.81 -5.88 -19.69
N ARG A 93 -15.71 -6.46 -18.49
CA ARG A 93 -14.43 -6.69 -17.80
C ARG A 93 -14.10 -8.18 -17.72
N THR A 94 -12.82 -8.47 -17.70
CA THR A 94 -12.28 -9.82 -17.49
C THR A 94 -11.26 -9.74 -16.38
N GLY A 95 -11.64 -10.19 -15.17
CA GLY A 95 -10.69 -10.38 -14.08
C GLY A 95 -9.76 -11.54 -14.38
N THR A 96 -8.45 -11.33 -14.33
CA THR A 96 -7.48 -12.39 -14.64
C THR A 96 -6.37 -12.48 -13.58
N PRO A 97 -5.80 -13.68 -13.35
CA PRO A 97 -4.62 -13.80 -12.48
C PRO A 97 -3.41 -12.97 -12.95
N VAL A 98 -3.36 -12.64 -14.25
CA VAL A 98 -2.31 -11.77 -14.83
C VAL A 98 -2.45 -10.34 -14.29
N ASP A 99 -3.68 -9.85 -14.10
CA ASP A 99 -3.92 -8.50 -13.59
C ASP A 99 -3.56 -8.43 -12.09
N VAL A 100 -3.79 -9.49 -11.30
CA VAL A 100 -3.22 -9.61 -9.93
C VAL A 100 -1.68 -9.54 -9.97
N GLY A 101 -1.04 -10.13 -11.00
CA GLY A 101 0.42 -10.01 -11.22
C GLY A 101 0.86 -8.57 -11.48
N VAL A 102 0.08 -7.80 -12.22
CA VAL A 102 0.34 -6.37 -12.48
C VAL A 102 0.22 -5.57 -11.18
N ASP A 103 -0.79 -5.83 -10.35
CA ASP A 103 -0.98 -5.21 -9.05
C ASP A 103 0.18 -5.52 -8.09
N ALA A 104 0.68 -6.77 -8.14
CA ALA A 104 1.82 -7.21 -7.35
C ALA A 104 3.11 -6.45 -7.69
N ILE A 105 3.28 -5.94 -8.91
CA ILE A 105 4.40 -5.06 -9.26
C ILE A 105 4.35 -3.78 -8.43
N GLY A 106 3.18 -3.15 -8.29
CA GLY A 106 3.00 -1.97 -7.45
C GLY A 106 3.35 -2.24 -5.98
N MET A 107 2.89 -3.38 -5.45
CA MET A 107 3.19 -3.81 -4.08
C MET A 107 4.69 -4.06 -3.88
N ALA A 108 5.35 -4.69 -4.84
CA ALA A 108 6.79 -4.96 -4.80
C ALA A 108 7.62 -3.66 -4.81
N ILE A 109 7.23 -2.69 -5.63
CA ILE A 109 7.86 -1.36 -5.65
C ILE A 109 7.67 -0.67 -4.30
N ALA A 110 6.48 -0.71 -3.71
CA ALA A 110 6.23 -0.13 -2.39
C ALA A 110 7.10 -0.77 -1.30
N ALA A 111 7.18 -2.11 -1.27
CA ALA A 111 8.00 -2.85 -0.32
C ALA A 111 9.49 -2.50 -0.48
N TRP A 112 9.98 -2.41 -1.71
CA TRP A 112 11.36 -2.04 -2.02
C TRP A 112 11.69 -0.60 -1.59
N LEU A 113 10.81 0.38 -1.87
CA LEU A 113 10.97 1.76 -1.44
C LEU A 113 11.05 1.88 0.08
N MET A 114 10.22 1.12 0.80
CA MET A 114 10.21 1.13 2.25
C MET A 114 11.45 0.42 2.84
N HIS A 115 11.94 -0.63 2.18
CA HIS A 115 13.16 -1.32 2.61
C HIS A 115 14.41 -0.45 2.44
N ARG A 116 14.44 0.39 1.40
CA ARG A 116 15.55 1.30 1.12
C ARG A 116 15.59 2.55 1.98
N ARG A 117 14.57 2.84 2.79
CA ARG A 117 14.60 4.00 3.71
C ARG A 117 15.72 3.79 4.73
N PRO A 118 16.81 4.62 4.71
CA PRO A 118 17.88 4.48 5.69
C PRO A 118 17.29 4.66 7.09
N GLN A 119 17.74 3.86 8.05
CA GLN A 119 17.42 4.04 9.47
C GLN A 119 18.18 5.26 10.05
N ALA A 120 18.16 6.40 9.36
CA ALA A 120 18.88 7.59 9.73
C ALA A 120 18.50 8.14 11.13
N ALA A 121 17.29 7.84 11.60
CA ALA A 121 16.82 8.33 12.89
C ALA A 121 17.45 7.63 14.11
N LYS A 122 17.96 6.39 13.97
CA LYS A 122 18.60 5.69 15.11
C LYS A 122 20.03 6.13 15.39
N THR A 123 20.72 6.64 14.37
CA THR A 123 22.15 7.00 14.51
C THR A 123 22.32 8.36 15.20
N GLU A 124 21.40 9.28 15.05
CA GLU A 124 21.45 10.58 15.74
C GLU A 124 21.14 10.45 17.23
N GLN A 125 20.15 9.63 17.59
CA GLN A 125 19.78 9.40 18.98
C GLN A 125 20.90 8.71 19.78
N PHE A 126 21.75 7.91 19.12
CA PHE A 126 22.91 7.27 19.75
C PHE A 126 24.11 8.24 19.87
N LYS A 127 24.24 9.21 18.96
CA LYS A 127 25.28 10.27 19.04
C LYS A 127 24.98 11.27 20.17
N ASP A 128 23.73 11.63 20.39
CA ASP A 128 23.35 12.54 21.49
C ASP A 128 23.40 11.88 22.85
N ALA A 129 23.09 10.59 22.95
CA ALA A 129 23.22 9.82 24.20
C ALA A 129 24.70 9.63 24.65
N GLY A 130 25.65 9.70 23.71
CA GLY A 130 27.09 9.61 23.99
C GLY A 130 27.75 10.93 24.40
N ARG A 131 27.07 12.06 24.28
CA ARG A 131 27.53 13.36 24.77
C ARG A 131 27.05 13.63 26.20
N SER A 132 27.59 12.90 27.17
CA SER A 132 27.48 13.29 28.57
C SER A 132 28.12 14.66 28.75
N PRO A 133 27.46 15.61 29.42
CA PRO A 133 28.12 16.90 29.76
C PRO A 133 29.24 16.60 30.77
N THR A 134 30.47 16.90 30.34
CA THR A 134 31.61 16.89 31.23
C THR A 134 31.31 17.87 32.39
N ARG A 135 31.11 17.35 33.60
CA ARG A 135 31.01 18.16 34.81
C ARG A 135 32.34 18.91 34.97
N ALA A 136 32.29 20.20 34.76
CA ALA A 136 33.31 21.10 35.27
C ALA A 136 33.16 21.17 36.80
N TYR A 137 34.21 20.79 37.49
CA TYR A 137 34.39 21.05 38.91
C TYR A 137 35.10 22.41 39.04
#